data_6678145ad2e4e29084f95f982663999c
#
_entry.id   6678145ad2e4e29084f95f982663999c
#
_cell.length_a   1.000
_cell.length_b   1.000
_cell.length_c   1.000
_cell.angle_alpha   90.00
_cell.angle_beta   90.00
_cell.angle_gamma   90.00
#
_symmetry.space_group_name_H-M   'P 1'
#
loop_
_entity.id
_entity.type
_entity.pdbx_description
1 polymer ?
#
loop_
_entity_poly.entity_id
_entity_poly.type
_entity_poly.pdbx_seq_one_letter_code
_entity_poly.pdbx_strand_id
1 'polypeptide(L)'
;MDFRQTALTATCGSSPMRVLQLHCSSFSYEVKKETPVAEQPADPKSESLENVLVCLTCFEKQDEAKMEEIMKAYVENIRVDTGRIGTKRVLIHPYAHISKQLGSPRLAKEFLKKLQEVLLAEGYEAHRSPFGWYKSFTLTNIGHPLAESYREY
;
A
#
# COMPACT_ATOMS: atom_id res chain seq x y z
N MET A 1 -4.04 -11.65 -28.91
CA MET A 1 -3.45 -10.81 -27.84
C MET A 1 -1.96 -11.06 -27.81
N ASP A 2 -1.23 -10.13 -28.30
CA ASP A 2 0.22 -10.26 -28.42
C ASP A 2 0.87 -9.73 -27.15
N PHE A 3 1.27 -10.64 -26.25
CA PHE A 3 2.09 -10.30 -25.10
C PHE A 3 3.52 -10.10 -25.58
N ARG A 4 3.80 -8.97 -26.20
CA ARG A 4 5.18 -8.55 -26.37
C ARG A 4 5.71 -8.13 -25.02
N GLN A 5 6.37 -9.08 -24.38
CA GLN A 5 7.36 -8.78 -23.36
C GLN A 5 8.36 -7.79 -23.96
N THR A 6 8.18 -6.53 -23.68
CA THR A 6 9.30 -5.61 -23.71
C THR A 6 10.24 -6.10 -22.62
N ALA A 7 11.32 -6.72 -23.01
CA ALA A 7 12.42 -7.04 -22.13
C ALA A 7 12.92 -5.71 -21.56
N LEU A 8 12.43 -5.36 -20.40
CA LEU A 8 13.08 -4.38 -19.53
C LEU A 8 14.43 -4.98 -19.21
N THR A 9 15.46 -4.37 -19.72
CA THR A 9 16.83 -4.63 -19.28
C THR A 9 16.85 -4.42 -17.79
N ALA A 10 16.86 -5.53 -17.06
CA ALA A 10 17.00 -5.52 -15.61
C ALA A 10 18.33 -4.86 -15.30
N THR A 11 18.32 -3.61 -14.92
CA THR A 11 19.44 -2.99 -14.24
C THR A 11 19.59 -3.72 -12.92
N CYS A 12 20.73 -4.40 -12.78
CA CYS A 12 21.07 -5.24 -11.64
C CYS A 12 20.80 -4.48 -10.33
N GLY A 13 19.87 -4.96 -9.49
CA GLY A 13 19.73 -4.57 -8.09
C GLY A 13 18.65 -3.55 -7.74
N SER A 14 17.76 -3.13 -8.64
CA SER A 14 16.74 -2.15 -8.29
C SER A 14 15.33 -2.72 -8.26
N SER A 15 14.81 -2.89 -7.05
CA SER A 15 13.43 -3.29 -6.80
C SER A 15 12.62 -2.04 -6.45
N PRO A 16 11.66 -1.58 -7.29
CA PRO A 16 10.82 -0.43 -6.96
C PRO A 16 9.81 -0.76 -5.87
N MET A 17 9.22 0.28 -5.27
CA MET A 17 8.09 0.11 -4.35
C MET A 17 7.00 -0.73 -5.01
N ARG A 18 6.53 -1.72 -4.27
CA ARG A 18 5.49 -2.64 -4.73
C ARG A 18 4.19 -2.41 -4.00
N VAL A 19 3.13 -2.29 -4.77
CA VAL A 19 1.79 -2.11 -4.22
C VAL A 19 0.83 -3.08 -4.90
N LEU A 20 0.22 -3.95 -4.12
CA LEU A 20 -0.90 -4.76 -4.57
C LEU A 20 -2.18 -4.10 -4.09
N GLN A 21 -3.02 -3.67 -5.04
CA GLN A 21 -4.29 -3.00 -4.75
C GLN A 21 -5.44 -3.96 -4.90
N LEU A 22 -6.29 -4.03 -3.88
CA LEU A 22 -7.47 -4.87 -3.85
C LEU A 22 -8.70 -4.02 -3.53
N HIS A 23 -9.69 -4.00 -4.43
CA HIS A 23 -10.99 -3.41 -4.12
C HIS A 23 -11.83 -4.43 -3.37
N CYS A 24 -12.02 -4.19 -2.08
CA CYS A 24 -12.70 -5.10 -1.19
C CYS A 24 -14.09 -4.57 -0.84
N SER A 25 -15.09 -5.46 -0.85
CA SER A 25 -16.39 -5.19 -0.26
C SER A 25 -16.29 -5.09 1.26
N SER A 26 -15.36 -5.86 1.84
CA SER A 26 -15.01 -5.75 3.26
C SER A 26 -13.54 -6.10 3.47
N PHE A 27 -12.92 -5.42 4.42
CA PHE A 27 -11.57 -5.72 4.91
C PHE A 27 -11.53 -5.45 6.41
N SER A 28 -11.07 -6.42 7.18
CA SER A 28 -10.87 -6.26 8.62
C SER A 28 -9.50 -6.78 9.02
N TYR A 29 -8.87 -6.11 9.98
CA TYR A 29 -7.60 -6.55 10.54
C TYR A 29 -7.55 -6.33 12.04
N GLU A 30 -6.66 -7.07 12.68
CA GLU A 30 -6.34 -6.95 14.10
C GLU A 30 -4.85 -7.19 14.31
N VAL A 31 -4.17 -6.32 15.06
CA VAL A 31 -2.77 -6.53 15.43
C VAL A 31 -2.64 -7.68 16.41
N LYS A 32 -1.63 -8.54 16.22
CA LYS A 32 -1.41 -9.74 17.02
C LYS A 32 -0.10 -9.71 17.78
N LYS A 33 1.00 -9.44 17.09
CA LYS A 33 2.34 -9.49 17.68
C LYS A 33 3.20 -8.38 17.10
N GLU A 34 3.97 -7.71 17.96
CA GLU A 34 4.92 -6.70 17.52
C GLU A 34 6.20 -7.33 16.97
N THR A 35 6.83 -6.61 16.06
CA THR A 35 8.23 -6.86 15.66
C THR A 35 9.13 -5.82 16.32
N PRO A 36 10.48 -5.99 16.26
CA PRO A 36 11.39 -4.97 16.80
C PRO A 36 11.24 -3.58 16.18
N VAL A 37 10.63 -3.48 15.00
CA VAL A 37 10.42 -2.21 14.28
C VAL A 37 8.99 -1.70 14.34
N ALA A 38 8.17 -2.29 15.21
CA ALA A 38 6.76 -1.96 15.32
C ALA A 38 6.54 -0.50 15.72
N GLU A 39 5.63 0.14 15.03
CA GLU A 39 5.12 1.46 15.36
C GLU A 39 4.41 1.43 16.73
N GLN A 40 4.71 2.39 17.61
CA GLN A 40 4.14 2.45 18.95
C GLN A 40 3.42 3.78 19.19
N PRO A 41 2.21 3.76 19.77
CA PRO A 41 1.37 2.58 19.99
C PRO A 41 0.80 2.04 18.68
N ALA A 42 0.29 0.82 18.70
CA ALA A 42 -0.52 0.32 17.58
C ALA A 42 -1.87 1.06 17.59
N ASP A 43 -2.07 1.97 16.66
CA ASP A 43 -3.29 2.77 16.57
C ASP A 43 -3.70 2.97 15.10
N PRO A 44 -4.86 2.44 14.70
CA PRO A 44 -5.78 1.60 15.46
C PRO A 44 -5.30 0.15 15.59
N LYS A 45 -5.65 -0.51 16.68
CA LYS A 45 -5.33 -1.94 16.90
C LYS A 45 -6.13 -2.87 16.02
N SER A 46 -7.29 -2.44 15.59
CA SER A 46 -8.18 -3.17 14.69
C SER A 46 -9.06 -2.20 13.93
N GLU A 47 -9.43 -2.56 12.72
CA GLU A 47 -10.43 -1.85 11.92
C GLU A 47 -11.25 -2.84 11.11
N SER A 48 -12.48 -2.44 10.80
CA SER A 48 -13.35 -3.15 9.88
C SER A 48 -13.92 -2.12 8.91
N LEU A 49 -13.59 -2.27 7.62
CA LEU A 49 -13.91 -1.31 6.57
C LEU A 49 -14.72 -1.96 5.47
N GLU A 50 -15.72 -1.26 4.96
CA GLU A 50 -16.53 -1.69 3.82
C GLU A 50 -16.24 -0.82 2.59
N ASN A 51 -16.33 -1.41 1.41
CA ASN A 51 -16.09 -0.72 0.13
C ASN A 51 -14.79 0.10 0.17
N VAL A 52 -13.68 -0.60 0.22
CA VAL A 52 -12.36 0.01 0.45
C VAL A 52 -11.35 -0.45 -0.59
N LEU A 53 -10.53 0.47 -1.07
CA LEU A 53 -9.33 0.14 -1.84
C LEU A 53 -8.19 -0.14 -0.86
N VAL A 54 -7.82 -1.41 -0.74
CA VAL A 54 -6.72 -1.83 0.13
C VAL A 54 -5.42 -1.82 -0.67
N CYS A 55 -4.44 -1.07 -0.19
CA CYS A 55 -3.14 -0.93 -0.82
C CYS A 55 -2.08 -1.65 0.03
N LEU A 56 -1.81 -2.91 -0.32
CA LEU A 56 -0.74 -3.69 0.31
C LEU A 56 0.60 -3.14 -0.19
N THR A 57 1.27 -2.37 0.65
CA THR A 57 2.40 -1.52 0.26
C THR A 57 3.69 -1.98 0.90
N CYS A 58 4.70 -2.23 0.06
CA CYS A 58 6.05 -2.55 0.49
C CYS A 58 7.03 -1.46 0.11
N PHE A 59 7.63 -0.82 1.13
CA PHE A 59 8.68 0.17 0.95
C PHE A 59 10.02 -0.53 0.75
N GLU A 60 10.62 -0.32 -0.42
CA GLU A 60 11.86 -0.95 -0.84
C GLU A 60 13.07 -0.10 -0.50
N LYS A 61 14.24 -0.71 -0.41
CA LYS A 61 15.47 0.02 -0.08
C LYS A 61 15.78 1.15 -1.05
N GLN A 62 15.60 0.95 -2.33
CA GLN A 62 15.90 1.99 -3.32
C GLN A 62 14.87 3.14 -3.35
N ASP A 63 13.71 2.96 -2.73
CA ASP A 63 12.72 4.02 -2.62
C ASP A 63 13.22 5.17 -1.75
N GLU A 64 14.17 4.90 -0.86
CA GLU A 64 14.77 5.90 0.04
C GLU A 64 15.33 7.12 -0.70
N ALA A 65 15.83 6.94 -1.92
CA ALA A 65 16.39 8.01 -2.75
C ALA A 65 15.34 8.75 -3.61
N LYS A 66 14.09 8.27 -3.67
CA LYS A 66 13.05 8.74 -4.60
C LYS A 66 11.71 9.00 -3.94
N MET A 67 11.68 9.25 -2.65
CA MET A 67 10.44 9.31 -1.86
C MET A 67 9.43 10.32 -2.39
N GLU A 68 9.88 11.50 -2.83
CA GLU A 68 8.97 12.53 -3.37
C GLU A 68 8.35 12.12 -4.71
N GLU A 69 9.15 11.55 -5.60
CA GLU A 69 8.67 11.08 -6.91
C GLU A 69 7.66 9.95 -6.74
N ILE A 70 7.97 9.00 -5.86
CA ILE A 70 7.09 7.87 -5.56
C ILE A 70 5.79 8.36 -4.94
N MET A 71 5.85 9.31 -4.01
CA MET A 71 4.67 9.90 -3.39
C MET A 71 3.72 10.49 -4.44
N LYS A 72 4.24 11.27 -5.38
CA LYS A 72 3.44 11.87 -6.45
C LYS A 72 2.79 10.80 -7.34
N ALA A 73 3.56 9.80 -7.74
CA ALA A 73 3.07 8.71 -8.58
C ALA A 73 1.99 7.89 -7.87
N TYR A 74 2.21 7.60 -6.60
CA TYR A 74 1.28 6.83 -5.78
C TYR A 74 -0.07 7.57 -5.64
N VAL A 75 -0.02 8.83 -5.24
CA VAL A 75 -1.23 9.67 -5.07
C VAL A 75 -1.99 9.81 -6.39
N GLU A 76 -1.29 10.03 -7.50
CA GLU A 76 -1.92 10.13 -8.83
C GLU A 76 -2.60 8.82 -9.23
N ASN A 77 -1.98 7.68 -8.98
CA ASN A 77 -2.61 6.38 -9.27
C ASN A 77 -3.84 6.12 -8.38
N ILE A 78 -3.79 6.50 -7.12
CA ILE A 78 -4.97 6.43 -6.23
C ILE A 78 -6.11 7.29 -6.80
N ARG A 79 -5.79 8.49 -7.27
CA ARG A 79 -6.79 9.38 -7.89
C ARG A 79 -7.47 8.73 -9.10
N VAL A 80 -6.67 8.15 -9.98
CA VAL A 80 -7.18 7.48 -11.19
C VAL A 80 -7.99 6.25 -10.82
N ASP A 81 -7.45 5.38 -9.97
CA ASP A 81 -8.07 4.09 -9.66
C ASP A 81 -9.35 4.26 -8.84
N THR A 82 -9.35 5.13 -7.84
CA THR A 82 -10.56 5.42 -7.05
C THR A 82 -11.67 6.08 -7.88
N GLY A 83 -11.30 6.90 -8.86
CA GLY A 83 -12.25 7.47 -9.82
C GLY A 83 -12.93 6.41 -10.67
N ARG A 84 -12.21 5.35 -11.03
CA ARG A 84 -12.74 4.24 -11.83
C ARG A 84 -13.65 3.30 -11.03
N ILE A 85 -13.27 3.01 -9.79
CA ILE A 85 -14.01 2.06 -8.95
C ILE A 85 -15.09 2.71 -8.08
N GLY A 86 -15.14 4.03 -8.02
CA GLY A 86 -16.21 4.78 -7.35
C GLY A 86 -16.16 4.74 -5.82
N THR A 87 -14.97 4.62 -5.22
CA THR A 87 -14.80 4.72 -3.77
C THR A 87 -13.86 5.85 -3.39
N LYS A 88 -14.08 6.44 -2.22
CA LYS A 88 -13.17 7.41 -1.59
C LYS A 88 -12.44 6.83 -0.38
N ARG A 89 -12.71 5.58 -0.04
CA ARG A 89 -12.10 4.91 1.11
C ARG A 89 -10.88 4.12 0.69
N VAL A 90 -9.75 4.45 1.29
CA VAL A 90 -8.45 3.84 1.00
C VAL A 90 -7.82 3.35 2.31
N LEU A 91 -7.29 2.14 2.31
CA LEU A 91 -6.48 1.62 3.41
C LEU A 91 -5.05 1.41 2.93
N ILE A 92 -4.11 2.10 3.54
CA ILE A 92 -2.69 1.85 3.36
C ILE A 92 -2.30 0.76 4.35
N HIS A 93 -1.99 -0.42 3.83
CA HIS A 93 -1.65 -1.58 4.64
C HIS A 93 -0.18 -1.95 4.40
N PRO A 94 0.72 -1.68 5.35
CA PRO A 94 2.12 -2.06 5.21
C PRO A 94 2.24 -3.58 5.06
N TYR A 95 2.96 -4.02 4.04
CA TYR A 95 3.06 -5.44 3.71
C TYR A 95 4.44 -5.79 3.15
N ALA A 96 5.29 -6.33 4.02
CA ALA A 96 6.69 -6.61 3.69
C ALA A 96 6.90 -7.90 2.87
N HIS A 97 5.91 -8.77 2.82
CA HIS A 97 6.06 -10.13 2.28
C HIS A 97 6.12 -10.23 0.76
N ILE A 98 5.95 -9.11 0.05
CA ILE A 98 6.06 -9.07 -1.42
C ILE A 98 7.42 -8.58 -1.90
N SER A 99 8.38 -8.42 -1.00
CA SER A 99 9.74 -8.00 -1.32
C SER A 99 10.79 -8.76 -0.53
N LYS A 100 12.01 -8.79 -1.09
CA LYS A 100 13.21 -9.32 -0.46
C LYS A 100 14.21 -8.22 -0.05
N GLN A 101 13.97 -6.97 -0.48
CA GLN A 101 14.91 -5.85 -0.26
C GLN A 101 14.16 -4.68 0.40
N LEU A 102 13.89 -4.83 1.68
CA LEU A 102 13.16 -3.84 2.46
C LEU A 102 14.02 -2.59 2.70
N GLY A 103 13.37 -1.43 2.63
CA GLY A 103 13.95 -0.16 3.03
C GLY A 103 14.03 0.01 4.54
N SER A 104 14.63 1.12 4.96
CA SER A 104 14.70 1.50 6.38
C SER A 104 13.31 1.55 7.00
N PRO A 105 13.08 0.88 8.15
CA PRO A 105 11.79 0.95 8.84
C PRO A 105 11.39 2.37 9.22
N ARG A 106 12.36 3.22 9.59
CA ARG A 106 12.10 4.62 9.92
C ARG A 106 11.57 5.39 8.72
N LEU A 107 12.23 5.27 7.57
CA LEU A 107 11.81 5.96 6.35
C LEU A 107 10.49 5.39 5.81
N ALA A 108 10.29 4.07 5.92
CA ALA A 108 9.04 3.44 5.55
C ALA A 108 7.86 4.01 6.35
N LYS A 109 8.02 4.11 7.67
CA LYS A 109 7.00 4.71 8.55
C LYS A 109 6.71 6.16 8.19
N GLU A 110 7.74 6.96 7.98
CA GLU A 110 7.61 8.37 7.57
C GLU A 110 6.85 8.49 6.25
N PHE A 111 7.23 7.70 5.26
CA PHE A 111 6.58 7.70 3.95
C PHE A 111 5.09 7.36 4.04
N LEU A 112 4.75 6.28 4.74
CA LEU A 112 3.37 5.81 4.83
C LEU A 112 2.48 6.79 5.63
N LYS A 113 3.03 7.41 6.67
CA LYS A 113 2.32 8.47 7.41
C LYS A 113 2.06 9.68 6.52
N LYS A 114 3.07 10.12 5.77
CA LYS A 114 2.95 11.25 4.86
C LYS A 114 1.95 10.96 3.74
N LEU A 115 1.97 9.75 3.20
CA LEU A 115 1.01 9.32 2.19
C LEU A 115 -0.43 9.44 2.71
N GLN A 116 -0.69 8.97 3.93
CA GLN A 116 -2.00 9.12 4.56
C GLN A 116 -2.40 10.59 4.69
N GLU A 117 -1.50 11.45 5.17
CA GLU A 117 -1.76 12.88 5.32
C GLU A 117 -2.10 13.54 3.98
N VAL A 118 -1.35 13.22 2.93
CA VAL A 118 -1.59 13.75 1.58
C VAL A 118 -2.96 13.31 1.06
N LEU A 119 -3.29 12.04 1.22
CA LEU A 119 -4.59 11.51 0.78
C LEU A 119 -5.75 12.15 1.55
N LEU A 120 -5.61 12.34 2.86
CA LEU A 120 -6.61 13.05 3.66
C LEU A 120 -6.81 14.49 3.17
N ALA A 121 -5.73 15.19 2.85
CA ALA A 121 -5.78 16.55 2.32
C ALA A 121 -6.43 16.61 0.94
N GLU A 122 -6.33 15.55 0.15
CA GLU A 122 -6.97 15.42 -1.17
C GLU A 122 -8.47 15.03 -1.07
N GLY A 123 -8.99 14.83 0.12
CA GLY A 123 -10.41 14.53 0.35
C GLY A 123 -10.75 13.04 0.41
N TYR A 124 -9.76 12.16 0.53
CA TYR A 124 -10.00 10.73 0.73
C TYR A 124 -10.29 10.41 2.19
N GLU A 125 -11.07 9.37 2.43
CA GLU A 125 -11.13 8.70 3.73
C GLU A 125 -9.96 7.72 3.78
N ALA A 126 -8.81 8.20 4.24
CA ALA A 126 -7.57 7.45 4.22
C ALA A 126 -7.25 6.84 5.59
N HIS A 127 -7.24 5.53 5.63
CA HIS A 127 -6.86 4.73 6.78
C HIS A 127 -5.46 4.17 6.59
N ARG A 128 -4.77 3.87 7.68
CA ARG A 128 -3.46 3.25 7.66
C ARG A 128 -3.36 2.25 8.82
N SER A 129 -3.06 1.00 8.52
CA SER A 129 -2.80 0.02 9.56
C SER A 129 -1.39 0.18 10.14
N PRO A 130 -1.18 -0.17 11.43
CA PRO A 130 0.11 0.05 12.10
C PRO A 130 1.26 -0.71 11.43
N PHE A 131 2.39 -0.02 11.24
CA PHE A 131 3.60 -0.58 10.67
C PHE A 131 4.31 -1.52 11.65
N GLY A 132 4.87 -2.62 11.13
CA GLY A 132 5.74 -3.50 11.90
C GLY A 132 5.03 -4.45 12.86
N TRP A 133 3.74 -4.62 12.73
CA TRP A 133 2.94 -5.56 13.51
C TRP A 133 2.51 -6.74 12.66
N TYR A 134 2.60 -7.95 13.23
CA TYR A 134 1.85 -9.08 12.66
C TYR A 134 0.37 -8.84 12.86
N LYS A 135 -0.41 -9.07 11.82
CA LYS A 135 -1.84 -8.83 11.81
C LYS A 135 -2.58 -10.05 11.28
N SER A 136 -3.69 -10.39 11.93
CA SER A 136 -4.70 -11.20 11.26
C SER A 136 -5.56 -10.28 10.42
N PHE A 137 -5.98 -10.75 9.24
CA PHE A 137 -6.91 -9.99 8.41
C PHE A 137 -7.82 -10.91 7.62
N THR A 138 -9.00 -10.39 7.34
CA THR A 138 -10.01 -11.05 6.52
C THR A 138 -10.43 -10.07 5.44
N LEU A 139 -10.51 -10.54 4.20
CA LEU A 139 -10.94 -9.70 3.10
C LEU A 139 -11.93 -10.43 2.21
N THR A 140 -12.82 -9.67 1.61
CA THR A 140 -13.66 -10.12 0.51
C THR A 140 -13.37 -9.22 -0.68
N ASN A 141 -12.71 -9.78 -1.70
CA ASN A 141 -12.48 -9.08 -2.95
C ASN A 141 -13.81 -8.96 -3.69
N ILE A 142 -14.08 -7.78 -4.24
CA ILE A 142 -15.38 -7.52 -4.90
C ILE A 142 -15.55 -8.24 -6.23
N GLY A 143 -14.42 -8.61 -6.88
CA GLY A 143 -14.42 -9.51 -8.02
C GLY A 143 -14.74 -8.89 -9.39
N HIS A 144 -14.81 -7.57 -9.51
CA HIS A 144 -14.96 -6.92 -10.82
C HIS A 144 -13.59 -6.80 -11.55
N PRO A 145 -13.56 -6.46 -12.86
CA PRO A 145 -12.31 -6.43 -13.62
C PRO A 145 -11.20 -5.49 -13.10
N LEU A 146 -11.56 -4.47 -12.31
CA LEU A 146 -10.61 -3.51 -11.72
C LEU A 146 -10.36 -3.77 -10.23
N ALA A 147 -10.84 -4.88 -9.70
CA ALA A 147 -10.75 -5.18 -8.27
C ALA A 147 -9.36 -5.60 -7.81
N GLU A 148 -8.47 -5.95 -8.73
CA GLU A 148 -7.09 -6.32 -8.43
C GLU A 148 -6.17 -5.58 -9.39
N SER A 149 -5.14 -4.93 -8.87
CA SER A 149 -4.10 -4.32 -9.69
C SER A 149 -2.77 -4.30 -8.94
N TYR A 150 -1.69 -4.41 -9.70
CA TYR A 150 -0.33 -4.37 -9.19
C TYR A 150 0.37 -3.13 -9.74
N ARG A 151 1.08 -2.40 -8.87
CA ARG A 151 1.83 -1.20 -9.23
C ARG A 151 3.26 -1.28 -8.72
N GLU A 152 4.17 -0.72 -9.48
CA GLU A 152 5.55 -0.47 -9.07
C GLU A 152 5.86 1.01 -9.28
N TYR A 153 6.52 1.61 -8.31
CA TYR A 153 6.85 3.04 -8.34
C TYR A 153 8.33 3.32 -8.27
#